data_ff50452cbe161d01a4adea0043ba964a
#
_entry.id   ff50452cbe161d01a4adea0043ba964a
#
_cell.length_a   1.000
_cell.length_b   1.000
_cell.length_c   1.000
_cell.angle_alpha   90.00
_cell.angle_beta   90.00
_cell.angle_gamma   90.00
#
_symmetry.space_group_name_H-M   'P 1'
#
loop_
_entity.id
_entity.type
_entity.pdbx_description
1 polymer ?
#
loop_
_entity_poly.entity_id
_entity_poly.type
_entity_poly.pdbx_seq_one_letter_code
_entity_poly.pdbx_strand_id
1 'polypeptide(L)'
;MRQLLIIHFLFILFPIAAMSQETKVKLTEKVYITFPEKPDVRNMQEIASVYSLRLADSTANFNVVVQNLGKNGLTEEQIETAQLEPAFWEQLESSFIAQLGNETTVLSKEKKNISGKDVLILELSTERNGKKMELKSYIFIDSLYSINIVHSKRAAGASLDLRDKFFNSLKIVE
;
A
#
# COMPACT_ATOMS: atom_id res chain seq x y z
N MET A 1 -46.70 33.98 42.99
CA MET A 1 -46.63 32.91 41.94
C MET A 1 -45.44 33.23 41.03
N ARG A 2 -44.33 32.56 41.26
CA ARG A 2 -43.09 32.69 40.40
C ARG A 2 -43.09 31.51 39.46
N GLN A 3 -43.27 31.78 38.18
CA GLN A 3 -43.15 30.78 37.14
C GLN A 3 -41.64 30.55 36.91
N LEU A 4 -41.20 29.31 37.18
CA LEU A 4 -39.86 28.82 36.86
C LEU A 4 -39.84 28.42 35.38
N LEU A 5 -39.16 29.17 34.56
CA LEU A 5 -38.93 28.88 33.16
C LEU A 5 -37.78 27.85 33.08
N ILE A 6 -38.09 26.56 32.87
CA ILE A 6 -37.10 25.53 32.67
C ILE A 6 -36.70 25.56 31.18
N ILE A 7 -35.55 26.17 30.91
CA ILE A 7 -34.92 26.10 29.58
C ILE A 7 -34.28 24.73 29.42
N HIS A 8 -34.92 23.84 28.68
CA HIS A 8 -34.32 22.62 28.24
C HIS A 8 -33.28 22.92 27.14
N PHE A 9 -32.01 22.94 27.54
CA PHE A 9 -30.90 22.99 26.60
C PHE A 9 -30.78 21.58 25.99
N LEU A 10 -31.40 21.39 24.82
CA LEU A 10 -31.29 20.17 24.04
C LEU A 10 -29.87 20.16 23.42
N PHE A 11 -28.91 19.54 24.12
CA PHE A 11 -27.60 19.21 23.53
C PHE A 11 -27.85 18.16 22.43
N ILE A 12 -27.97 18.62 21.20
CA ILE A 12 -27.88 17.75 20.02
C ILE A 12 -26.40 17.32 19.95
N LEU A 13 -26.10 16.17 20.54
CA LEU A 13 -24.86 15.43 20.31
C LEU A 13 -24.90 14.98 18.84
N PHE A 14 -24.41 15.84 17.94
CA PHE A 14 -23.98 15.37 16.64
C PHE A 14 -22.85 14.36 16.88
N PRO A 15 -22.98 13.08 16.50
CA PRO A 15 -21.84 12.23 16.43
C PRO A 15 -20.91 12.88 15.40
N ILE A 16 -19.82 13.50 15.86
CA ILE A 16 -18.69 13.81 15.00
C ILE A 16 -18.16 12.44 14.62
N ALA A 17 -18.73 11.86 13.55
CA ALA A 17 -18.06 10.77 12.86
C ALA A 17 -16.70 11.33 12.52
N ALA A 18 -15.66 10.87 13.24
CA ALA A 18 -14.29 11.16 12.90
C ALA A 18 -14.10 10.62 11.49
N MET A 19 -14.31 11.48 10.49
CA MET A 19 -14.04 11.13 9.10
C MET A 19 -12.51 10.97 9.07
N SER A 20 -12.08 9.71 9.03
CA SER A 20 -10.70 9.37 8.75
C SER A 20 -10.27 10.15 7.51
N GLN A 21 -9.31 11.06 7.71
CA GLN A 21 -8.88 11.96 6.64
C GLN A 21 -7.92 11.19 5.74
N GLU A 22 -8.41 10.84 4.55
CA GLU A 22 -7.56 10.24 3.52
C GLU A 22 -6.31 11.11 3.28
N THR A 23 -5.15 10.46 3.21
CA THR A 23 -3.87 11.15 3.03
C THR A 23 -3.24 10.79 1.71
N LYS A 24 -3.14 11.76 0.80
CA LYS A 24 -2.42 11.60 -0.46
C LYS A 24 -0.93 11.71 -0.21
N VAL A 25 -0.19 10.72 -0.66
CA VAL A 25 1.27 10.61 -0.53
C VAL A 25 1.92 10.67 -1.90
N LYS A 26 2.95 11.50 -2.06
CA LYS A 26 3.84 11.52 -3.22
C LYS A 26 4.95 10.51 -2.98
N LEU A 27 5.04 9.47 -3.82
CA LEU A 27 6.04 8.40 -3.72
C LEU A 27 7.30 8.74 -4.51
N THR A 28 7.12 9.23 -5.75
CA THR A 28 8.18 9.76 -6.63
C THR A 28 7.70 11.06 -7.25
N GLU A 29 8.46 11.65 -8.17
CA GLU A 29 8.01 12.86 -8.88
C GLU A 29 6.70 12.62 -9.65
N LYS A 30 6.47 11.39 -10.11
CA LYS A 30 5.35 11.02 -10.96
C LYS A 30 4.31 10.11 -10.31
N VAL A 31 4.59 9.52 -9.15
CA VAL A 31 3.74 8.49 -8.54
C VAL A 31 3.13 8.97 -7.24
N TYR A 32 1.82 8.82 -7.12
CA TYR A 32 1.03 9.19 -5.93
C TYR A 32 0.11 8.04 -5.54
N ILE A 33 -0.17 7.94 -4.24
CA ILE A 33 -1.17 7.02 -3.68
C ILE A 33 -1.91 7.69 -2.53
N THR A 34 -3.14 7.26 -2.27
CA THR A 34 -3.94 7.78 -1.14
C THR A 34 -4.12 6.70 -0.09
N PHE A 35 -3.63 6.95 1.10
CA PHE A 35 -3.87 6.11 2.27
C PHE A 35 -5.21 6.45 2.92
N PRO A 36 -5.91 5.46 3.53
CA PRO A 36 -7.15 5.72 4.29
C PRO A 36 -6.98 6.72 5.43
N GLU A 37 -5.79 6.76 6.02
CA GLU A 37 -5.38 7.66 7.09
C GLU A 37 -3.91 8.06 6.87
N LYS A 38 -3.36 8.94 7.74
CA LYS A 38 -1.96 9.34 7.67
C LYS A 38 -1.04 8.15 7.98
N PRO A 39 -0.17 7.73 7.05
CA PRO A 39 0.79 6.66 7.31
C PRO A 39 1.97 7.15 8.16
N ASP A 40 2.57 6.23 8.90
CA ASP A 40 3.91 6.39 9.43
C ASP A 40 4.93 6.33 8.30
N VAL A 41 5.94 7.20 8.34
CA VAL A 41 6.98 7.27 7.31
C VAL A 41 8.33 7.00 7.93
N ARG A 42 9.09 6.07 7.35
CA ARG A 42 10.47 5.77 7.72
C ARG A 42 11.37 5.90 6.50
N ASN A 43 12.36 6.77 6.59
CA ASN A 43 13.37 6.93 5.55
C ASN A 43 14.64 6.18 5.96
N MET A 44 15.14 5.34 5.08
CA MET A 44 16.31 4.49 5.29
C MET A 44 17.48 5.02 4.44
N GLN A 45 18.21 6.02 4.97
CA GLN A 45 19.46 6.57 4.41
C GLN A 45 19.42 6.83 2.89
N GLU A 46 18.36 7.44 2.39
CA GLU A 46 18.14 7.70 0.96
C GLU A 46 18.03 6.43 0.06
N ILE A 47 18.17 5.25 0.63
CA ILE A 47 18.07 3.97 -0.11
C ILE A 47 16.62 3.59 -0.28
N ALA A 48 15.79 3.78 0.75
CA ALA A 48 14.37 3.45 0.68
C ALA A 48 13.53 4.36 1.59
N SER A 49 12.28 4.51 1.21
CA SER A 49 11.22 5.09 2.05
C SER A 49 10.13 4.06 2.26
N VAL A 50 9.70 3.89 3.51
CA VAL A 50 8.62 2.96 3.88
C VAL A 50 7.48 3.77 4.47
N TYR A 51 6.30 3.64 3.87
CA TYR A 51 5.05 4.21 4.35
C TYR A 51 4.20 3.07 4.89
N SER A 52 3.76 3.17 6.14
CA SER A 52 3.03 2.10 6.81
C SER A 52 1.80 2.66 7.52
N LEU A 53 0.66 2.03 7.31
CA LEU A 53 -0.56 2.31 8.04
C LEU A 53 -1.14 0.98 8.53
N ARG A 54 -1.36 0.88 9.82
CA ARG A 54 -2.11 -0.21 10.43
C ARG A 54 -3.43 0.34 10.96
N LEU A 55 -4.54 -0.22 10.52
CA LEU A 55 -5.84 0.18 11.04
C LEU A 55 -5.96 -0.14 12.54
N ALA A 56 -6.71 0.70 13.26
CA ALA A 56 -6.86 0.60 14.71
C ALA A 56 -7.39 -0.77 15.18
N ASP A 57 -8.27 -1.38 14.39
CA ASP A 57 -8.80 -2.74 14.64
C ASP A 57 -7.80 -3.86 14.32
N SER A 58 -6.61 -3.51 13.81
CA SER A 58 -5.55 -4.44 13.42
C SER A 58 -5.95 -5.50 12.38
N THR A 59 -7.04 -5.28 11.64
CA THR A 59 -7.54 -6.22 10.63
C THR A 59 -6.83 -6.10 9.30
N ALA A 60 -6.32 -4.90 8.98
CA ALA A 60 -5.60 -4.62 7.75
C ALA A 60 -4.38 -3.72 7.96
N ASN A 61 -3.38 -3.90 7.08
CA ASN A 61 -2.23 -3.01 6.98
C ASN A 61 -2.06 -2.58 5.51
N PHE A 62 -1.64 -1.33 5.33
CA PHE A 62 -1.29 -0.72 4.06
C PHE A 62 0.17 -0.31 4.12
N ASN A 63 0.98 -0.81 3.21
CA ASN A 63 2.40 -0.52 3.17
C ASN A 63 2.80 -0.12 1.75
N VAL A 64 3.70 0.84 1.65
CA VAL A 64 4.37 1.16 0.41
C VAL A 64 5.86 1.25 0.69
N VAL A 65 6.65 0.53 -0.10
CA VAL A 65 8.10 0.61 -0.09
C VAL A 65 8.55 1.23 -1.40
N VAL A 66 9.31 2.31 -1.31
CA VAL A 66 9.95 2.97 -2.45
C VAL A 66 11.45 2.80 -2.27
N GLN A 67 12.08 2.01 -3.12
CA GLN A 67 13.52 1.74 -3.07
C GLN A 67 14.22 2.46 -4.22
N ASN A 68 15.27 3.21 -3.90
CA ASN A 68 16.12 3.87 -4.89
C ASN A 68 17.19 2.89 -5.42
N LEU A 69 16.99 2.37 -6.62
CA LEU A 69 17.90 1.44 -7.28
C LEU A 69 19.18 2.11 -7.74
N GLY A 70 19.15 3.42 -8.03
CA GLY A 70 20.33 4.20 -8.39
C GLY A 70 21.35 4.26 -7.27
N LYS A 71 20.94 4.20 -5.99
CA LYS A 71 21.85 4.10 -4.86
C LYS A 71 22.57 2.74 -4.78
N ASN A 72 22.08 1.74 -5.49
CA ASN A 72 22.72 0.44 -5.66
C ASN A 72 23.61 0.38 -6.92
N GLY A 73 23.84 1.53 -7.59
CA GLY A 73 24.70 1.64 -8.76
C GLY A 73 24.01 1.30 -10.10
N LEU A 74 22.69 1.11 -10.12
CA LEU A 74 21.97 0.87 -11.35
C LEU A 74 21.66 2.19 -12.07
N THR A 75 21.73 2.16 -13.42
CA THR A 75 21.30 3.27 -14.30
C THR A 75 19.88 3.05 -14.80
N GLU A 76 19.21 4.12 -15.26
CA GLU A 76 17.88 4.01 -15.88
C GLU A 76 17.91 3.07 -17.09
N GLU A 77 18.91 3.20 -17.98
CA GLU A 77 19.04 2.36 -19.16
C GLU A 77 19.18 0.86 -18.82
N GLN A 78 19.96 0.54 -17.76
CA GLN A 78 20.06 -0.84 -17.30
C GLN A 78 18.72 -1.38 -16.78
N ILE A 79 17.97 -0.55 -16.05
CA ILE A 79 16.67 -0.93 -15.52
C ILE A 79 15.64 -1.08 -16.65
N GLU A 80 15.59 -0.15 -17.59
CA GLU A 80 14.69 -0.22 -18.76
C GLU A 80 14.96 -1.47 -19.58
N THR A 81 16.24 -1.76 -19.85
CA THR A 81 16.65 -2.98 -20.57
C THR A 81 16.22 -4.24 -19.80
N ALA A 82 16.47 -4.27 -18.49
CA ALA A 82 16.11 -5.41 -17.67
C ALA A 82 14.60 -5.68 -17.64
N GLN A 83 13.78 -4.64 -17.62
CA GLN A 83 12.31 -4.77 -17.60
C GLN A 83 11.75 -5.45 -18.87
N LEU A 84 12.49 -5.47 -19.98
CA LEU A 84 12.12 -6.18 -21.21
C LEU A 84 12.26 -7.69 -21.06
N GLU A 85 13.08 -8.15 -20.13
CA GLU A 85 13.37 -9.56 -19.91
C GLU A 85 12.39 -10.21 -18.95
N PRO A 86 11.76 -11.35 -19.29
CA PRO A 86 10.87 -12.08 -18.36
C PRO A 86 11.56 -12.43 -17.03
N ALA A 87 12.84 -12.79 -17.07
CA ALA A 87 13.63 -13.16 -15.90
C ALA A 87 13.70 -12.06 -14.84
N PHE A 88 13.65 -10.80 -15.23
CA PHE A 88 13.62 -9.66 -14.31
C PHE A 88 12.36 -9.68 -13.42
N TRP A 89 11.20 -9.91 -14.03
CA TRP A 89 9.91 -9.98 -13.32
C TRP A 89 9.81 -11.23 -12.44
N GLU A 90 10.34 -12.34 -12.89
CA GLU A 90 10.43 -13.58 -12.09
C GLU A 90 11.33 -13.39 -10.86
N GLN A 91 12.43 -12.66 -11.02
CA GLN A 91 13.32 -12.36 -9.91
C GLN A 91 12.67 -11.38 -8.90
N LEU A 92 11.94 -10.37 -9.37
CA LEU A 92 11.18 -9.46 -8.49
C LEU A 92 10.15 -10.23 -7.68
N GLU A 93 9.36 -11.09 -8.34
CA GLU A 93 8.38 -11.96 -7.71
C GLU A 93 9.03 -12.84 -6.64
N SER A 94 10.05 -13.60 -7.03
CA SER A 94 10.74 -14.54 -6.15
C SER A 94 11.36 -13.84 -4.94
N SER A 95 11.97 -12.67 -5.16
CA SER A 95 12.55 -11.86 -4.09
C SER A 95 11.48 -11.34 -3.12
N PHE A 96 10.32 -10.94 -3.62
CA PHE A 96 9.21 -10.50 -2.78
C PHE A 96 8.63 -11.66 -1.97
N ILE A 97 8.39 -12.82 -2.59
CA ILE A 97 7.88 -14.01 -1.91
C ILE A 97 8.85 -14.47 -0.82
N ALA A 98 10.16 -14.48 -1.11
CA ALA A 98 11.18 -14.87 -0.14
C ALA A 98 11.19 -13.99 1.11
N GLN A 99 10.87 -12.69 0.99
CA GLN A 99 10.75 -11.78 2.13
C GLN A 99 9.54 -12.07 3.02
N LEU A 100 8.50 -12.69 2.46
CA LEU A 100 7.29 -13.04 3.21
C LEU A 100 7.44 -14.34 4.01
N GLY A 101 8.38 -15.21 3.62
CA GLY A 101 8.69 -16.49 4.26
C GLY A 101 8.23 -17.70 3.48
N ASN A 102 8.68 -18.88 3.93
CA ASN A 102 8.53 -20.14 3.22
C ASN A 102 7.08 -20.67 3.14
N GLU A 103 6.17 -20.14 3.94
CA GLU A 103 4.76 -20.54 3.99
C GLU A 103 3.87 -19.64 3.10
N THR A 104 4.47 -19.09 2.03
CA THR A 104 3.76 -18.19 1.13
C THR A 104 3.32 -18.94 -0.14
N THR A 105 2.02 -18.84 -0.45
CA THR A 105 1.40 -19.42 -1.64
C THR A 105 0.91 -18.30 -2.55
N VAL A 106 1.24 -18.37 -3.84
CA VAL A 106 0.70 -17.49 -4.87
C VAL A 106 -0.71 -17.95 -5.22
N LEU A 107 -1.71 -17.10 -5.00
CA LEU A 107 -3.11 -17.35 -5.34
C LEU A 107 -3.42 -16.89 -6.76
N SER A 108 -2.91 -15.72 -7.15
CA SER A 108 -2.98 -15.20 -8.50
C SER A 108 -1.77 -14.32 -8.82
N LYS A 109 -1.44 -14.26 -10.12
CA LYS A 109 -0.37 -13.45 -10.68
C LYS A 109 -0.83 -12.87 -12.01
N GLU A 110 -0.67 -11.58 -12.17
CA GLU A 110 -0.98 -10.87 -13.40
C GLU A 110 0.09 -9.78 -13.66
N LYS A 111 0.47 -9.59 -14.92
CA LYS A 111 1.24 -8.43 -15.35
C LYS A 111 0.34 -7.55 -16.20
N LYS A 112 0.14 -6.30 -15.77
CA LYS A 112 -0.80 -5.35 -16.38
C LYS A 112 -0.12 -4.01 -16.61
N ASN A 113 -0.43 -3.37 -17.74
CA ASN A 113 -0.02 -1.98 -17.95
C ASN A 113 -1.00 -1.03 -17.25
N ILE A 114 -0.47 -0.18 -16.37
CA ILE A 114 -1.22 0.87 -15.66
C ILE A 114 -0.54 2.20 -15.94
N SER A 115 -1.21 3.09 -16.68
CA SER A 115 -0.70 4.42 -17.05
C SER A 115 0.73 4.38 -17.60
N GLY A 116 0.97 3.48 -18.57
CA GLY A 116 2.26 3.35 -19.26
C GLY A 116 3.33 2.55 -18.50
N LYS A 117 3.07 2.07 -17.29
CA LYS A 117 3.99 1.24 -16.52
C LYS A 117 3.52 -0.21 -16.44
N ASP A 118 4.45 -1.15 -16.63
CA ASP A 118 4.20 -2.55 -16.37
C ASP A 118 4.17 -2.78 -14.86
N VAL A 119 3.06 -3.31 -14.37
CA VAL A 119 2.80 -3.59 -12.95
C VAL A 119 2.60 -5.07 -12.77
N LEU A 120 3.43 -5.69 -11.94
CA LEU A 120 3.23 -7.06 -11.47
C LEU A 120 2.25 -7.03 -10.30
N ILE A 121 1.12 -7.70 -10.47
CA ILE A 121 0.06 -7.82 -9.46
C ILE A 121 0.09 -9.22 -8.91
N LEU A 122 0.23 -9.34 -7.59
CA LEU A 122 0.25 -10.61 -6.89
C LEU A 122 -0.85 -10.64 -5.83
N GLU A 123 -1.59 -11.74 -5.78
CA GLU A 123 -2.42 -12.09 -4.64
C GLU A 123 -1.82 -13.32 -3.97
N LEU A 124 -1.56 -13.23 -2.69
CA LEU A 124 -0.79 -14.21 -1.94
C LEU A 124 -1.52 -14.59 -0.66
N SER A 125 -1.27 -15.82 -0.20
CA SER A 125 -1.60 -16.27 1.14
C SER A 125 -0.33 -16.66 1.85
N THR A 126 -0.13 -16.17 3.06
CA THR A 126 1.01 -16.56 3.90
C THR A 126 0.52 -16.88 5.31
N GLU A 127 1.26 -17.70 6.03
CA GLU A 127 1.02 -17.94 7.44
C GLU A 127 2.17 -17.36 8.27
N ARG A 128 1.83 -16.62 9.29
CA ARG A 128 2.82 -16.06 10.22
C ARG A 128 2.35 -16.23 11.66
N ASN A 129 3.13 -16.94 12.46
CA ASN A 129 2.79 -17.23 13.86
C ASN A 129 1.41 -17.93 14.01
N GLY A 130 1.11 -18.91 13.15
CA GLY A 130 -0.15 -19.64 13.14
C GLY A 130 -1.36 -18.81 12.68
N LYS A 131 -1.12 -17.63 12.08
CA LYS A 131 -2.18 -16.74 11.59
C LYS A 131 -2.08 -16.59 10.08
N LYS A 132 -3.13 -17.03 9.39
CA LYS A 132 -3.26 -16.86 7.97
C LYS A 132 -3.46 -15.39 7.63
N MET A 133 -2.74 -14.91 6.63
CA MET A 133 -2.83 -13.57 6.08
C MET A 133 -3.01 -13.64 4.57
N GLU A 134 -3.87 -12.80 4.03
CA GLU A 134 -3.99 -12.58 2.59
C GLU A 134 -3.34 -11.25 2.24
N LEU A 135 -2.57 -11.24 1.16
CA LEU A 135 -1.88 -10.06 0.66
C LEU A 135 -2.27 -9.81 -0.78
N LYS A 136 -2.36 -8.52 -1.13
CA LYS A 136 -2.36 -8.05 -2.51
C LYS A 136 -1.18 -7.09 -2.67
N SER A 137 -0.40 -7.25 -3.72
CA SER A 137 0.76 -6.42 -3.99
C SER A 137 0.75 -5.93 -5.44
N TYR A 138 1.14 -4.65 -5.64
CA TYR A 138 1.49 -4.06 -6.91
C TYR A 138 2.98 -3.73 -6.88
N ILE A 139 3.76 -4.31 -7.79
CA ILE A 139 5.20 -4.12 -7.89
C ILE A 139 5.51 -3.54 -9.28
N PHE A 140 6.16 -2.40 -9.33
CA PHE A 140 6.55 -1.76 -10.59
C PHE A 140 7.78 -0.86 -10.41
N ILE A 141 8.31 -0.42 -11.55
CA ILE A 141 9.47 0.45 -11.58
C ILE A 141 9.06 1.80 -12.16
N ASP A 142 9.49 2.89 -11.51
CA ASP A 142 9.38 4.24 -12.00
C ASP A 142 10.77 4.88 -12.02
N SER A 143 11.37 5.01 -13.23
CA SER A 143 12.75 5.47 -13.42
C SER A 143 13.72 4.62 -12.55
N LEU A 144 14.42 5.22 -11.61
CA LEU A 144 15.35 4.57 -10.68
C LEU A 144 14.68 4.00 -9.42
N TYR A 145 13.33 4.01 -9.34
CA TYR A 145 12.64 3.58 -8.12
C TYR A 145 11.87 2.30 -8.33
N SER A 146 12.14 1.29 -7.50
CA SER A 146 11.26 0.15 -7.33
C SER A 146 10.18 0.49 -6.31
N ILE A 147 8.92 0.31 -6.69
CA ILE A 147 7.76 0.63 -5.86
C ILE A 147 6.99 -0.65 -5.61
N ASN A 148 6.79 -0.96 -4.34
CA ASN A 148 5.98 -2.08 -3.90
C ASN A 148 4.86 -1.59 -2.99
N ILE A 149 3.61 -1.70 -3.46
CA ILE A 149 2.40 -1.32 -2.76
C ILE A 149 1.75 -2.59 -2.25
N VAL A 150 1.58 -2.72 -0.94
CA VAL A 150 1.06 -3.94 -0.32
C VAL A 150 -0.11 -3.62 0.59
N HIS A 151 -1.18 -4.36 0.41
CA HIS A 151 -2.24 -4.49 1.41
C HIS A 151 -2.21 -5.89 1.97
N SER A 152 -2.24 -6.00 3.29
CA SER A 152 -2.39 -7.29 3.96
C SER A 152 -3.57 -7.27 4.92
N LYS A 153 -4.36 -8.35 4.93
CA LYS A 153 -5.46 -8.54 5.86
C LYS A 153 -5.34 -9.87 6.58
N ARG A 154 -5.81 -9.93 7.80
CA ARG A 154 -6.11 -11.19 8.49
C ARG A 154 -7.46 -11.69 8.00
N ALA A 155 -7.61 -12.99 7.81
CA ALA A 155 -8.71 -13.64 7.09
C ALA A 155 -10.14 -13.27 7.51
N ALA A 156 -10.37 -12.70 8.68
CA ALA A 156 -11.69 -12.30 9.15
C ALA A 156 -11.78 -10.77 9.33
N GLY A 157 -12.64 -10.11 8.56
CA GLY A 157 -13.20 -8.82 8.93
C GLY A 157 -12.66 -7.55 8.25
N ALA A 158 -11.59 -7.58 7.44
CA ALA A 158 -11.15 -6.37 6.75
C ALA A 158 -12.00 -6.04 5.53
N SER A 159 -12.42 -4.80 5.41
CA SER A 159 -13.19 -4.32 4.26
C SER A 159 -12.35 -4.41 2.98
N LEU A 160 -12.83 -5.17 2.00
CA LEU A 160 -12.26 -5.22 0.65
C LEU A 160 -12.37 -3.86 -0.05
N ASP A 161 -13.37 -3.06 0.32
CA ASP A 161 -13.59 -1.72 -0.24
C ASP A 161 -12.42 -0.77 0.05
N LEU A 162 -11.85 -0.82 1.25
CA LEU A 162 -10.67 0.00 1.60
C LEU A 162 -9.43 -0.44 0.80
N ARG A 163 -9.25 -1.75 0.62
CA ARG A 163 -8.20 -2.30 -0.23
C ARG A 163 -8.33 -1.78 -1.66
N ASP A 164 -9.51 -1.93 -2.23
CA ASP A 164 -9.74 -1.58 -3.62
C ASP A 164 -9.64 -0.06 -3.84
N LYS A 165 -10.15 0.76 -2.91
CA LYS A 165 -9.92 2.21 -2.91
C LYS A 165 -8.44 2.57 -2.87
N PHE A 166 -7.66 1.90 -2.01
CA PHE A 166 -6.22 2.13 -1.89
C PHE A 166 -5.50 1.87 -3.22
N PHE A 167 -5.67 0.69 -3.84
CA PHE A 167 -5.04 0.38 -5.11
C PHE A 167 -5.56 1.25 -6.26
N ASN A 168 -6.86 1.55 -6.31
CA ASN A 168 -7.46 2.41 -7.32
C ASN A 168 -7.05 3.89 -7.17
N SER A 169 -6.51 4.28 -6.02
CA SER A 169 -5.98 5.63 -5.78
C SER A 169 -4.59 5.85 -6.39
N LEU A 170 -3.91 4.78 -6.87
CA LEU A 170 -2.62 4.88 -7.54
C LEU A 170 -2.75 5.77 -8.79
N LYS A 171 -1.94 6.81 -8.83
CA LYS A 171 -1.83 7.73 -9.96
C LYS A 171 -0.38 7.79 -10.41
N ILE A 172 -0.17 7.52 -11.68
CA ILE A 172 1.10 7.70 -12.37
C ILE A 172 0.89 8.82 -13.39
N VAL A 173 1.67 9.88 -13.29
CA VAL A 173 1.57 11.09 -14.11
C VAL A 173 2.70 11.04 -15.13
N GLU A 174 2.42 11.40 -16.38
CA GLU A 174 3.41 11.49 -17.46
C GLU A 174 4.43 12.62 -17.26
#